data_92742f25315257c1b7c35e099525835d
#
_entry.id   92742f25315257c1b7c35e099525835d
#
_cell.length_a   1.000
_cell.length_b   1.000
_cell.length_c   1.000
_cell.angle_alpha   90.00
_cell.angle_beta   90.00
_cell.angle_gamma   90.00
#
_symmetry.space_group_name_H-M   'P 1'
#
loop_
_entity.id
_entity.type
_entity.pdbx_description
1 polymer ?
#
loop_
_entity_poly.entity_id
_entity_poly.type
_entity_poly.pdbx_seq_one_letter_code
_entity_poly.pdbx_strand_id
1 'polypeptide(L)'
;AEYTVPKADDFAQTAETVLSDYDGERIVYLTSPHNPTGKEFTTEAVREIAESTGEETLVLVDEAYGEFTDRQSKRPLVADRDDVALLRTFSKAYGLAGLRLGYALVPEEWADAYARINTPFSASELACRAGLAALSDDDHVERSVETAAWAREYIYDELDAPTWDSAGNFVLAEVGDAAAVADAAQERGVIVRDCSSFGLPECIRITCGTEDDTRRAVSV
;
A
#
# COMPACT_ATOMS: atom_id res chain seq x y z
N ALA A 1 6.14 -5.27 -18.46
CA ALA A 1 7.27 -5.77 -17.65
C ALA A 1 6.92 -5.70 -16.17
N GLU A 2 7.66 -6.43 -15.33
CA GLU A 2 7.58 -6.37 -13.88
C GLU A 2 8.97 -5.97 -13.37
N TYR A 3 9.05 -4.89 -12.59
CA TYR A 3 10.28 -4.58 -11.88
C TYR A 3 10.33 -5.35 -10.55
N THR A 4 11.53 -5.72 -10.13
CA THR A 4 11.73 -6.49 -8.90
C THR A 4 12.45 -5.64 -7.86
N VAL A 5 11.97 -5.68 -6.61
CA VAL A 5 12.62 -5.05 -5.45
C VAL A 5 13.36 -6.14 -4.65
N PRO A 6 14.69 -6.21 -4.74
CA PRO A 6 15.44 -7.32 -4.15
C PRO A 6 15.42 -7.26 -2.61
N LYS A 7 15.26 -8.42 -1.98
CA LYS A 7 15.40 -8.58 -0.53
C LYS A 7 16.81 -8.19 -0.04
N ALA A 8 17.83 -8.47 -0.86
CA ALA A 8 19.23 -8.12 -0.56
C ALA A 8 19.46 -6.60 -0.40
N ASP A 9 18.60 -5.78 -1.01
CA ASP A 9 18.63 -4.33 -0.95
C ASP A 9 17.51 -3.79 -0.02
N ASP A 10 17.11 -4.59 0.97
CA ASP A 10 16.05 -4.23 1.93
C ASP A 10 14.73 -3.83 1.26
N PHE A 11 14.42 -4.42 0.10
CA PHE A 11 13.25 -4.08 -0.73
C PHE A 11 13.15 -2.59 -1.08
N ALA A 12 14.27 -1.91 -1.24
CA ALA A 12 14.31 -0.47 -1.50
C ALA A 12 13.52 -0.09 -2.77
N GLN A 13 12.67 0.91 -2.65
CA GLN A 13 11.88 1.46 -3.76
C GLN A 13 12.64 2.66 -4.37
N THR A 14 13.33 2.44 -5.48
CA THR A 14 14.16 3.46 -6.15
C THR A 14 13.74 3.69 -7.60
N ALA A 15 14.06 4.85 -8.13
CA ALA A 15 13.86 5.12 -9.56
C ALA A 15 14.69 4.17 -10.44
N GLU A 16 15.94 3.90 -10.06
CA GLU A 16 16.83 2.99 -10.77
C GLU A 16 16.21 1.59 -10.93
N THR A 17 15.62 1.04 -9.86
CA THR A 17 14.97 -0.28 -9.90
C THR A 17 13.85 -0.35 -10.93
N VAL A 18 13.04 0.72 -11.04
CA VAL A 18 11.93 0.78 -12.00
C VAL A 18 12.44 1.00 -13.42
N LEU A 19 13.36 1.98 -13.58
CA LEU A 19 13.85 2.41 -14.89
C LEU A 19 14.74 1.36 -15.56
N SER A 20 15.39 0.49 -14.80
CA SER A 20 16.19 -0.62 -15.36
C SER A 20 15.35 -1.64 -16.14
N ASP A 21 14.08 -1.78 -15.79
CA ASP A 21 13.14 -2.71 -16.43
C ASP A 21 12.14 -2.00 -17.36
N TYR A 22 12.17 -0.66 -17.44
CA TYR A 22 11.30 0.11 -18.30
C TYR A 22 11.74 0.03 -19.78
N ASP A 23 10.81 -0.39 -20.66
CA ASP A 23 11.04 -0.52 -22.12
C ASP A 23 9.95 0.22 -22.95
N GLY A 24 9.46 1.34 -22.44
CA GLY A 24 8.48 2.17 -23.13
C GLY A 24 7.02 1.81 -22.83
N GLU A 25 6.74 1.22 -21.68
CA GLU A 25 5.39 0.95 -21.23
C GLU A 25 4.57 2.25 -21.10
N ARG A 26 3.29 2.18 -21.49
CA ARG A 26 2.38 3.34 -21.40
C ARG A 26 1.88 3.62 -20.00
N ILE A 27 2.04 2.67 -19.08
CA ILE A 27 1.70 2.83 -17.66
C ILE A 27 2.82 2.22 -16.83
N VAL A 28 3.38 3.01 -15.93
CA VAL A 28 4.25 2.56 -14.85
C VAL A 28 3.43 2.58 -13.57
N TYR A 29 3.16 1.39 -13.01
CA TYR A 29 2.36 1.25 -11.79
C TYR A 29 3.27 1.08 -10.58
N LEU A 30 3.20 2.01 -9.65
CA LEU A 30 4.00 2.04 -8.42
C LEU A 30 3.08 1.87 -7.20
N THR A 31 3.45 0.99 -6.29
CA THR A 31 2.73 0.84 -5.01
C THR A 31 3.56 1.46 -3.89
N SER A 32 3.01 2.46 -3.18
CA SER A 32 3.74 3.19 -2.14
C SER A 32 2.80 3.67 -1.02
N PRO A 33 2.79 3.03 0.15
CA PRO A 33 3.59 1.90 0.61
C PRO A 33 3.34 0.58 -0.15
N HIS A 34 4.40 -0.16 -0.42
CA HIS A 34 4.36 -1.41 -1.17
C HIS A 34 3.85 -2.58 -0.32
N ASN A 35 2.95 -3.37 -0.86
CA ASN A 35 2.48 -4.60 -0.24
C ASN A 35 3.14 -5.81 -0.95
N PRO A 36 3.90 -6.67 -0.25
CA PRO A 36 3.87 -6.89 1.22
C PRO A 36 4.99 -6.25 2.04
N THR A 37 5.92 -5.49 1.45
CA THR A 37 7.16 -5.09 2.11
C THR A 37 7.03 -3.85 3.01
N GLY A 38 5.99 -3.02 2.81
CA GLY A 38 5.81 -1.76 3.53
C GLY A 38 6.72 -0.62 3.08
N LYS A 39 7.62 -0.86 2.12
CA LYS A 39 8.56 0.18 1.63
C LYS A 39 7.87 1.21 0.74
N GLU A 40 8.48 2.38 0.63
CA GLU A 40 7.90 3.53 -0.05
C GLU A 40 8.87 4.14 -1.07
N PHE A 41 8.29 4.63 -2.16
CA PHE A 41 8.98 5.60 -3.01
C PHE A 41 9.04 6.97 -2.34
N THR A 42 10.15 7.68 -2.48
CA THR A 42 10.20 9.12 -2.19
C THR A 42 9.48 9.90 -3.29
N THR A 43 9.10 11.14 -3.01
CA THR A 43 8.51 12.03 -4.03
C THR A 43 9.50 12.32 -5.15
N GLU A 44 10.78 12.42 -4.81
CA GLU A 44 11.88 12.64 -5.76
C GLU A 44 12.05 11.43 -6.69
N ALA A 45 11.98 10.19 -6.17
CA ALA A 45 12.07 9.00 -6.99
C ALA A 45 10.90 8.89 -7.98
N VAL A 46 9.67 9.20 -7.54
CA VAL A 46 8.50 9.22 -8.45
C VAL A 46 8.66 10.29 -9.52
N ARG A 47 9.16 11.48 -9.15
CA ARG A 47 9.46 12.55 -10.12
C ARG A 47 10.51 12.11 -11.14
N GLU A 48 11.61 11.51 -10.69
CA GLU A 48 12.68 11.01 -11.55
C GLU A 48 12.16 9.94 -12.53
N ILE A 49 11.30 9.02 -12.06
CA ILE A 49 10.65 8.04 -12.94
C ILE A 49 9.83 8.75 -14.01
N ALA A 50 8.98 9.72 -13.62
CA ALA A 50 8.13 10.43 -14.56
C ALA A 50 8.94 11.30 -15.56
N GLU A 51 10.07 11.86 -15.15
CA GLU A 51 10.96 12.62 -16.02
C GLU A 51 11.78 11.75 -16.98
N SER A 52 11.99 10.49 -16.63
CA SER A 52 12.81 9.54 -17.39
C SER A 52 11.99 8.60 -18.26
N THR A 53 10.67 8.58 -18.12
CA THR A 53 9.75 7.80 -18.96
C THR A 53 9.29 8.61 -20.17
N GLY A 54 8.68 7.94 -21.16
CA GLY A 54 8.23 8.60 -22.39
C GLY A 54 7.04 9.54 -22.17
N GLU A 55 6.88 10.53 -23.07
CA GLU A 55 5.79 11.52 -23.04
C GLU A 55 4.37 10.90 -23.04
N GLU A 56 4.21 9.67 -23.53
CA GLU A 56 2.95 8.92 -23.55
C GLU A 56 2.81 7.98 -22.35
N THR A 57 3.71 8.00 -21.37
CA THR A 57 3.71 7.13 -20.19
C THR A 57 3.04 7.82 -19.01
N LEU A 58 2.02 7.17 -18.43
CA LEU A 58 1.40 7.57 -17.18
C LEU A 58 2.09 6.84 -16.02
N VAL A 59 2.60 7.59 -15.05
CA VAL A 59 3.06 7.05 -13.76
C VAL A 59 1.88 7.04 -12.79
N LEU A 60 1.39 5.85 -12.48
CA LEU A 60 0.26 5.64 -11.58
C LEU A 60 0.74 5.16 -10.22
N VAL A 61 0.59 5.98 -9.19
CA VAL A 61 1.02 5.65 -7.82
C VAL A 61 -0.18 5.19 -6.99
N ASP A 62 -0.12 3.97 -6.50
CA ASP A 62 -1.11 3.44 -5.57
C ASP A 62 -0.70 3.77 -4.13
N GLU A 63 -1.39 4.74 -3.53
CA GLU A 63 -1.25 5.16 -2.14
C GLU A 63 -2.35 4.54 -1.26
N ALA A 64 -2.74 3.27 -1.48
CA ALA A 64 -3.78 2.62 -0.69
C ALA A 64 -3.47 2.55 0.82
N TYR A 65 -2.22 2.67 1.21
CA TYR A 65 -1.75 2.73 2.60
C TYR A 65 -1.20 4.10 2.99
N GLY A 66 -1.45 5.13 2.18
CA GLY A 66 -0.85 6.45 2.31
C GLY A 66 -1.23 7.23 3.57
N GLU A 67 -2.27 6.83 4.30
CA GLU A 67 -2.64 7.43 5.60
C GLU A 67 -1.73 6.95 6.76
N PHE A 68 -1.06 5.79 6.61
CA PHE A 68 -0.23 5.19 7.68
C PHE A 68 1.23 5.63 7.66
N THR A 69 1.64 6.41 6.65
CA THR A 69 3.01 6.88 6.49
C THR A 69 3.19 8.30 7.03
N ASP A 70 4.37 8.57 7.57
CA ASP A 70 4.81 9.93 7.94
C ASP A 70 5.27 10.74 6.72
N ARG A 71 5.44 10.09 5.56
CA ARG A 71 5.87 10.78 4.33
C ARG A 71 4.72 11.56 3.71
N GLN A 72 5.06 12.67 3.08
CA GLN A 72 4.09 13.44 2.32
C GLN A 72 3.56 12.63 1.13
N SER A 73 2.24 12.71 0.90
CA SER A 73 1.61 12.20 -0.30
C SER A 73 2.22 12.79 -1.56
N LYS A 74 2.27 12.01 -2.63
CA LYS A 74 2.71 12.46 -3.97
C LYS A 74 1.67 13.36 -4.66
N ARG A 75 0.57 13.71 -3.97
CA ARG A 75 -0.48 14.61 -4.48
C ARG A 75 0.04 15.89 -5.13
N PRO A 76 1.08 16.59 -4.61
CA PRO A 76 1.60 17.76 -5.31
C PRO A 76 2.12 17.47 -6.72
N LEU A 77 2.62 16.27 -6.99
CA LEU A 77 3.07 15.89 -8.34
C LEU A 77 1.92 15.86 -9.35
N VAL A 78 0.71 15.44 -8.93
CA VAL A 78 -0.47 15.46 -9.81
C VAL A 78 -0.92 16.87 -10.17
N ALA A 79 -0.67 17.84 -9.28
CA ALA A 79 -0.99 19.24 -9.54
C ALA A 79 0.01 19.91 -10.49
N ASP A 80 1.27 19.43 -10.49
CA ASP A 80 2.39 20.04 -11.21
C ASP A 80 2.70 19.33 -12.55
N ARG A 81 2.13 18.12 -12.78
CA ARG A 81 2.45 17.24 -13.91
C ARG A 81 1.19 16.65 -14.53
N ASP A 82 1.21 16.41 -15.83
CA ASP A 82 0.14 15.79 -16.61
C ASP A 82 0.33 14.27 -16.85
N ASP A 83 1.43 13.70 -16.36
CA ASP A 83 1.85 12.31 -16.54
C ASP A 83 1.88 11.51 -15.21
N VAL A 84 1.40 12.07 -14.09
CA VAL A 84 1.33 11.39 -12.79
C VAL A 84 -0.11 11.34 -12.29
N ALA A 85 -0.55 10.19 -11.81
CA ALA A 85 -1.85 10.01 -11.16
C ALA A 85 -1.71 9.21 -9.86
N LEU A 86 -2.64 9.42 -8.91
CA LEU A 86 -2.68 8.69 -7.64
C LEU A 86 -3.95 7.89 -7.49
N LEU A 87 -3.84 6.71 -6.88
CA LEU A 87 -4.97 5.93 -6.38
C LEU A 87 -5.05 6.00 -4.86
N ARG A 88 -6.26 6.17 -4.36
CA ARG A 88 -6.59 6.20 -2.94
C ARG A 88 -7.80 5.32 -2.63
N THR A 89 -7.92 4.85 -1.40
CA THR A 89 -8.99 3.95 -1.00
C THR A 89 -9.55 4.28 0.37
N PHE A 90 -10.84 4.04 0.55
CA PHE A 90 -11.48 4.04 1.87
C PHE A 90 -11.39 2.67 2.58
N SER A 91 -10.74 1.68 1.95
CA SER A 91 -10.71 0.31 2.46
C SER A 91 -9.77 0.07 3.63
N LYS A 92 -8.84 1.00 3.90
CA LYS A 92 -7.76 0.83 4.90
C LYS A 92 -8.00 1.69 6.13
N ALA A 93 -7.34 2.85 6.26
CA ALA A 93 -7.44 3.71 7.43
C ALA A 93 -8.88 4.13 7.77
N TYR A 94 -9.72 4.31 6.77
CA TYR A 94 -11.15 4.65 6.93
C TYR A 94 -12.05 3.47 7.30
N GLY A 95 -11.56 2.22 7.29
CA GLY A 95 -12.33 1.04 7.71
C GLY A 95 -13.48 0.62 6.78
N LEU A 96 -13.59 1.16 5.58
CA LEU A 96 -14.74 0.96 4.69
C LEU A 96 -14.50 -0.10 3.58
N ALA A 97 -13.68 -1.12 3.83
CA ALA A 97 -13.33 -2.14 2.85
C ALA A 97 -14.53 -2.83 2.21
N GLY A 98 -15.60 -3.08 2.99
CA GLY A 98 -16.83 -3.72 2.53
C GLY A 98 -17.67 -2.88 1.56
N LEU A 99 -17.46 -1.57 1.53
CA LEU A 99 -18.23 -0.64 0.68
C LEU A 99 -17.63 -0.45 -0.71
N ARG A 100 -16.43 -0.99 -0.97
CA ARG A 100 -15.77 -0.96 -2.27
C ARG A 100 -15.62 0.44 -2.85
N LEU A 101 -15.17 1.40 -2.03
CA LEU A 101 -15.00 2.79 -2.41
C LEU A 101 -13.51 3.17 -2.47
N GLY A 102 -13.15 3.88 -3.51
CA GLY A 102 -11.84 4.49 -3.72
C GLY A 102 -11.96 5.64 -4.70
N TYR A 103 -10.87 6.34 -4.92
CA TYR A 103 -10.82 7.46 -5.87
C TYR A 103 -9.44 7.57 -6.50
N ALA A 104 -9.39 8.25 -7.63
CA ALA A 104 -8.15 8.64 -8.29
C ALA A 104 -8.01 10.17 -8.29
N LEU A 105 -6.81 10.65 -8.11
CA LEU A 105 -6.42 12.02 -8.43
C LEU A 105 -5.69 11.94 -9.76
N VAL A 106 -6.25 12.56 -10.78
CA VAL A 106 -5.71 12.54 -12.13
C VAL A 106 -5.47 13.97 -12.61
N PRO A 107 -4.51 14.20 -13.53
CA PRO A 107 -4.36 15.48 -14.18
C PRO A 107 -5.67 15.94 -14.84
N GLU A 108 -5.91 17.26 -14.88
CA GLU A 108 -7.16 17.84 -15.41
C GLU A 108 -7.44 17.38 -16.85
N GLU A 109 -6.40 17.27 -17.67
CA GLU A 109 -6.51 16.84 -19.06
C GLU A 109 -7.02 15.40 -19.23
N TRP A 110 -6.85 14.54 -18.21
CA TRP A 110 -7.29 13.15 -18.21
C TRP A 110 -8.70 12.95 -17.63
N ALA A 111 -9.25 13.98 -16.98
CA ALA A 111 -10.54 13.87 -16.28
C ALA A 111 -11.68 13.40 -17.21
N ASP A 112 -11.76 13.95 -18.42
CA ASP A 112 -12.76 13.56 -19.40
C ASP A 112 -12.57 12.13 -19.93
N ALA A 113 -11.31 11.71 -20.17
CA ALA A 113 -11.00 10.35 -20.61
C ALA A 113 -11.35 9.35 -19.50
N TYR A 114 -10.98 9.65 -18.24
CA TYR A 114 -11.31 8.85 -17.09
C TYR A 114 -12.83 8.72 -16.90
N ALA A 115 -13.58 9.82 -17.01
CA ALA A 115 -15.03 9.81 -16.88
C ALA A 115 -15.72 8.92 -17.94
N ARG A 116 -15.15 8.83 -19.17
CA ARG A 116 -15.70 7.96 -20.25
C ARG A 116 -15.48 6.47 -20.02
N ILE A 117 -14.38 6.09 -19.36
CA ILE A 117 -14.06 4.67 -19.09
C ILE A 117 -14.62 4.20 -17.75
N ASN A 118 -15.02 5.14 -16.89
CA ASN A 118 -15.60 4.80 -15.59
C ASN A 118 -16.97 4.11 -15.79
N THR A 119 -17.15 2.99 -15.10
CA THR A 119 -18.41 2.23 -15.18
C THR A 119 -19.53 3.05 -14.55
N PRO A 120 -20.65 3.29 -15.27
CA PRO A 120 -21.82 3.94 -14.70
C PRO A 120 -22.28 3.20 -13.44
N PHE A 121 -22.59 3.95 -12.37
CA PHE A 121 -23.04 3.41 -11.09
C PHE A 121 -22.00 2.55 -10.37
N SER A 122 -20.71 2.77 -10.62
CA SER A 122 -19.59 2.03 -10.00
C SER A 122 -19.55 2.14 -8.47
N ALA A 123 -19.95 3.29 -7.92
CA ALA A 123 -20.10 3.50 -6.49
C ALA A 123 -21.59 3.59 -6.12
N SER A 124 -22.00 2.83 -5.08
CA SER A 124 -23.36 2.95 -4.56
C SER A 124 -23.56 4.25 -3.78
N GLU A 125 -24.80 4.74 -3.71
CA GLU A 125 -25.09 5.92 -2.88
C GLU A 125 -24.73 5.71 -1.41
N LEU A 126 -24.90 4.49 -0.90
CA LEU A 126 -24.50 4.14 0.47
C LEU A 126 -22.99 4.29 0.66
N ALA A 127 -22.20 3.79 -0.29
CA ALA A 127 -20.74 3.95 -0.25
C ALA A 127 -20.33 5.42 -0.31
N CYS A 128 -20.95 6.22 -1.18
CA CYS A 128 -20.66 7.65 -1.29
C CYS A 128 -21.00 8.41 0.01
N ARG A 129 -22.16 8.15 0.63
CA ARG A 129 -22.55 8.76 1.90
C ARG A 129 -21.59 8.37 3.03
N ALA A 130 -21.22 7.10 3.10
CA ALA A 130 -20.26 6.63 4.10
C ALA A 130 -18.87 7.24 3.87
N GLY A 131 -18.42 7.35 2.63
CA GLY A 131 -17.16 8.01 2.28
C GLY A 131 -17.14 9.49 2.68
N LEU A 132 -18.24 10.22 2.45
CA LEU A 132 -18.36 11.62 2.88
C LEU A 132 -18.32 11.75 4.41
N ALA A 133 -18.98 10.85 5.13
CA ALA A 133 -18.93 10.83 6.59
C ALA A 133 -17.51 10.52 7.10
N ALA A 134 -16.84 9.54 6.48
CA ALA A 134 -15.47 9.14 6.83
C ALA A 134 -14.44 10.26 6.59
N LEU A 135 -14.61 11.06 5.53
CA LEU A 135 -13.76 12.24 5.28
C LEU A 135 -13.93 13.36 6.30
N SER A 136 -14.97 13.31 7.13
CA SER A 136 -15.23 14.28 8.20
C SER A 136 -14.93 13.70 9.60
N ASP A 137 -14.41 12.48 9.67
CA ASP A 137 -14.07 11.79 10.93
C ASP A 137 -12.55 11.64 11.05
N ASP A 138 -11.87 12.76 11.19
CA ASP A 138 -10.41 12.81 11.33
C ASP A 138 -9.96 12.02 12.56
N ASP A 139 -10.72 12.08 13.67
CA ASP A 139 -10.43 11.34 14.90
C ASP A 139 -10.38 9.82 14.69
N HIS A 140 -11.23 9.26 13.80
CA HIS A 140 -11.19 7.84 13.47
C HIS A 140 -9.90 7.47 12.70
N VAL A 141 -9.55 8.29 11.71
CA VAL A 141 -8.34 8.07 10.92
C VAL A 141 -7.10 8.16 11.79
N GLU A 142 -7.01 9.18 12.65
CA GLU A 142 -5.91 9.38 13.59
C GLU A 142 -5.75 8.15 14.52
N ARG A 143 -6.83 7.69 15.17
CA ARG A 143 -6.79 6.48 15.99
C ARG A 143 -6.39 5.23 15.20
N SER A 144 -6.82 5.09 13.96
CA SER A 144 -6.43 3.96 13.11
C SER A 144 -4.94 3.98 12.79
N VAL A 145 -4.38 5.15 12.53
CA VAL A 145 -2.96 5.36 12.26
C VAL A 145 -2.12 5.10 13.52
N GLU A 146 -2.52 5.67 14.66
CA GLU A 146 -1.86 5.46 15.96
C GLU A 146 -1.85 3.99 16.36
N THR A 147 -3.00 3.29 16.19
CA THR A 147 -3.10 1.85 16.48
C THR A 147 -2.16 1.05 15.58
N ALA A 148 -2.09 1.37 14.30
CA ALA A 148 -1.20 0.69 13.37
C ALA A 148 0.29 0.96 13.70
N ALA A 149 0.63 2.19 14.08
CA ALA A 149 1.98 2.54 14.51
C ALA A 149 2.38 1.75 15.76
N TRP A 150 1.55 1.76 16.79
CA TRP A 150 1.77 0.96 18.00
C TRP A 150 1.92 -0.54 17.68
N ALA A 151 1.06 -1.08 16.81
CA ALA A 151 1.09 -2.49 16.46
C ALA A 151 2.38 -2.88 15.72
N ARG A 152 2.89 -2.01 14.81
CA ARG A 152 4.18 -2.25 14.15
C ARG A 152 5.32 -2.32 15.16
N GLU A 153 5.42 -1.31 16.05
CA GLU A 153 6.45 -1.29 17.09
C GLU A 153 6.39 -2.54 17.97
N TYR A 154 5.18 -2.92 18.41
CA TYR A 154 4.99 -4.13 19.20
C TYR A 154 5.45 -5.40 18.46
N ILE A 155 5.15 -5.52 17.15
CA ILE A 155 5.59 -6.66 16.34
C ILE A 155 7.11 -6.66 16.21
N TYR A 156 7.76 -5.49 16.01
CA TYR A 156 9.22 -5.39 15.91
C TYR A 156 9.91 -5.81 17.20
N ASP A 157 9.36 -5.43 18.34
CA ASP A 157 9.95 -5.67 19.66
C ASP A 157 9.76 -7.11 20.15
N GLU A 158 8.60 -7.72 19.87
CA GLU A 158 8.18 -8.97 20.49
C GLU A 158 8.24 -10.20 19.57
N LEU A 159 8.31 -10.01 18.25
CA LEU A 159 8.40 -11.14 17.33
C LEU A 159 9.85 -11.62 17.20
N ASP A 160 10.11 -12.89 17.57
CA ASP A 160 11.44 -13.50 17.44
C ASP A 160 11.69 -13.96 15.98
N ALA A 161 11.67 -13.01 15.05
CA ALA A 161 11.95 -13.23 13.63
C ALA A 161 12.45 -11.92 12.98
N PRO A 162 13.30 -11.99 11.94
CA PRO A 162 13.66 -10.79 11.17
C PRO A 162 12.43 -10.13 10.56
N THR A 163 12.34 -8.81 10.70
CA THR A 163 11.26 -7.98 10.17
C THR A 163 11.81 -6.82 9.35
N TRP A 164 10.97 -6.19 8.55
CA TRP A 164 11.30 -4.98 7.79
C TRP A 164 10.42 -3.82 8.21
N ASP A 165 11.03 -2.63 8.32
CA ASP A 165 10.28 -1.40 8.58
C ASP A 165 9.20 -1.19 7.53
N SER A 166 7.98 -0.94 7.99
CA SER A 166 6.79 -0.78 7.16
C SER A 166 6.12 0.56 7.38
N ALA A 167 5.78 1.23 6.30
CA ALA A 167 4.92 2.41 6.29
C ALA A 167 3.43 2.07 6.09
N GLY A 168 3.07 0.79 6.04
CA GLY A 168 1.69 0.31 5.95
C GLY A 168 1.10 -0.07 7.32
N ASN A 169 -0.10 -0.63 7.30
CA ASN A 169 -0.73 -1.22 8.49
C ASN A 169 -0.45 -2.74 8.59
N PHE A 170 0.76 -3.14 8.29
CA PHE A 170 1.25 -4.52 8.37
C PHE A 170 2.77 -4.55 8.49
N VAL A 171 3.30 -5.70 8.90
CA VAL A 171 4.74 -5.98 8.98
C VAL A 171 5.03 -7.25 8.18
N LEU A 172 6.09 -7.23 7.38
CA LEU A 172 6.67 -8.42 6.74
C LEU A 172 7.67 -9.04 7.71
N ALA A 173 7.59 -10.36 7.92
CA ALA A 173 8.48 -11.11 8.79
C ALA A 173 9.01 -12.38 8.09
N GLU A 174 10.28 -12.70 8.29
CA GLU A 174 10.92 -13.91 7.76
C GLU A 174 10.83 -15.06 8.77
N VAL A 175 10.09 -16.09 8.43
CA VAL A 175 9.80 -17.22 9.34
C VAL A 175 10.32 -18.58 8.82
N GLY A 176 10.96 -18.57 7.65
CA GLY A 176 11.54 -19.77 7.02
C GLY A 176 10.56 -20.55 6.17
N ASP A 177 9.43 -21.00 6.70
CA ASP A 177 8.36 -21.68 5.96
C ASP A 177 7.03 -20.98 6.21
N ALA A 178 6.70 -20.05 5.32
CA ALA A 178 5.52 -19.21 5.46
C ALA A 178 4.20 -20.01 5.48
N ALA A 179 4.12 -21.05 4.66
CA ALA A 179 2.92 -21.89 4.56
C ALA A 179 2.70 -22.66 5.87
N ALA A 180 3.74 -23.30 6.41
CA ALA A 180 3.65 -24.05 7.67
C ALA A 180 3.29 -23.14 8.85
N VAL A 181 3.87 -21.93 8.92
CA VAL A 181 3.56 -20.95 9.98
C VAL A 181 2.14 -20.42 9.85
N ALA A 182 1.69 -20.11 8.63
CA ALA A 182 0.32 -19.64 8.41
C ALA A 182 -0.73 -20.70 8.77
N ASP A 183 -0.49 -21.96 8.45
CA ASP A 183 -1.37 -23.09 8.81
C ASP A 183 -1.40 -23.28 10.34
N ALA A 184 -0.24 -23.28 11.02
CA ALA A 184 -0.15 -23.40 12.47
C ALA A 184 -0.83 -22.24 13.22
N ALA A 185 -0.68 -21.01 12.70
CA ALA A 185 -1.38 -19.84 13.23
C ALA A 185 -2.89 -19.96 13.06
N GLN A 186 -3.36 -20.44 11.90
CA GLN A 186 -4.79 -20.62 11.61
C GLN A 186 -5.43 -21.66 12.54
N GLU A 187 -4.73 -22.76 12.85
CA GLU A 187 -5.18 -23.76 13.82
C GLU A 187 -5.41 -23.16 15.23
N ARG A 188 -4.68 -22.09 15.55
CA ARG A 188 -4.83 -21.32 16.82
C ARG A 188 -5.76 -20.12 16.69
N GLY A 189 -6.45 -19.98 15.53
CA GLY A 189 -7.42 -18.93 15.26
C GLY A 189 -6.83 -17.57 14.93
N VAL A 190 -5.58 -17.54 14.45
CA VAL A 190 -4.90 -16.34 13.91
C VAL A 190 -4.66 -16.53 12.42
N ILE A 191 -5.03 -15.54 11.61
CA ILE A 191 -4.83 -15.59 10.16
C ILE A 191 -3.76 -14.57 9.79
N VAL A 192 -2.61 -15.07 9.30
CA VAL A 192 -1.54 -14.27 8.71
C VAL A 192 -1.49 -14.51 7.21
N ARG A 193 -0.84 -13.63 6.48
CA ARG A 193 -0.68 -13.79 5.02
C ARG A 193 0.62 -14.52 4.70
N ASP A 194 0.51 -15.74 4.16
CA ASP A 194 1.59 -16.40 3.44
C ASP A 194 1.97 -15.57 2.19
N CYS A 195 3.25 -15.19 2.09
CA CYS A 195 3.78 -14.36 1.02
C CYS A 195 4.39 -15.15 -0.15
N SER A 196 4.19 -16.47 -0.23
CA SER A 196 4.68 -17.30 -1.34
C SER A 196 4.19 -16.81 -2.70
N SER A 197 2.94 -16.31 -2.76
CA SER A 197 2.38 -15.75 -4.00
C SER A 197 3.01 -14.41 -4.42
N PHE A 198 3.81 -13.79 -3.58
CA PHE A 198 4.64 -12.62 -3.88
C PHE A 198 6.09 -12.97 -4.18
N GLY A 199 6.42 -14.28 -4.31
CA GLY A 199 7.80 -14.74 -4.50
C GLY A 199 8.63 -14.79 -3.21
N LEU A 200 7.99 -14.75 -2.02
CA LEU A 200 8.62 -14.75 -0.70
C LEU A 200 8.11 -15.93 0.15
N PRO A 201 8.44 -17.18 -0.22
CA PRO A 201 7.91 -18.37 0.47
C PRO A 201 8.43 -18.53 1.90
N GLU A 202 9.45 -17.78 2.28
CA GLU A 202 10.00 -17.74 3.64
C GLU A 202 9.35 -16.65 4.51
N CYS A 203 8.48 -15.82 3.96
CA CYS A 203 7.93 -14.64 4.66
C CYS A 203 6.42 -14.74 4.86
N ILE A 204 5.96 -14.24 6.01
CA ILE A 204 4.56 -13.94 6.29
C ILE A 204 4.35 -12.43 6.40
N ARG A 205 3.14 -11.95 6.11
CA ARG A 205 2.72 -10.58 6.42
C ARG A 205 1.69 -10.60 7.55
N ILE A 206 2.01 -9.91 8.64
CA ILE A 206 1.14 -9.72 9.79
C ILE A 206 0.44 -8.37 9.65
N THR A 207 -0.89 -8.36 9.58
CA THR A 207 -1.67 -7.11 9.54
C THR A 207 -1.81 -6.55 10.96
N CYS A 208 -1.57 -5.25 11.13
CA CYS A 208 -1.82 -4.53 12.38
C CYS A 208 -3.30 -4.58 12.73
N GLY A 209 -3.63 -5.13 13.88
CA GLY A 209 -4.98 -5.21 14.42
C GLY A 209 -5.17 -4.32 15.64
N THR A 210 -6.20 -4.60 16.43
CA THR A 210 -6.32 -4.06 17.78
C THR A 210 -5.15 -4.53 18.65
N GLU A 211 -5.02 -3.94 19.85
CA GLU A 211 -3.98 -4.36 20.80
C GLU A 211 -4.05 -5.86 21.12
N ASP A 212 -5.26 -6.34 21.38
CA ASP A 212 -5.49 -7.75 21.69
C ASP A 212 -5.19 -8.66 20.49
N ASP A 213 -5.62 -8.28 19.28
CA ASP A 213 -5.35 -9.05 18.05
C ASP A 213 -3.85 -9.11 17.74
N THR A 214 -3.14 -7.99 17.89
CA THR A 214 -1.72 -7.91 17.63
C THR A 214 -0.91 -8.74 18.62
N ARG A 215 -1.21 -8.63 19.93
CA ARG A 215 -0.59 -9.44 20.97
C ARG A 215 -0.81 -10.94 20.73
N ARG A 216 -2.03 -11.29 20.33
CA ARG A 216 -2.36 -12.68 20.01
C ARG A 216 -1.60 -13.17 18.79
N ALA A 217 -1.47 -12.34 17.74
CA ALA A 217 -0.76 -12.72 16.52
C ALA A 217 0.73 -13.01 16.75
N VAL A 218 1.37 -12.26 17.65
CA VAL A 218 2.79 -12.44 18.00
C VAL A 218 3.01 -13.65 18.95
N SER A 219 1.99 -14.01 19.76
CA SER A 219 2.11 -15.08 20.75
C SER A 219 1.88 -16.51 20.20
N VAL A 220 1.52 -16.67 18.94
CA VAL A 220 1.12 -17.93 18.29
C VAL A 220 2.27 -18.51 17.48
#